data_91cb098e49ba64ab6f56a118166dcb35
#
_entry.id   91cb098e49ba64ab6f56a118166dcb35
#
_cell.length_a   1.000
_cell.length_b   1.000
_cell.length_c   1.000
_cell.angle_alpha   90.00
_cell.angle_beta   90.00
_cell.angle_gamma   90.00
#
_symmetry.space_group_name_H-M   'P 1'
#
loop_
_entity.id
_entity.type
_entity.pdbx_description
1 polymer ?
#
loop_
_entity_poly.entity_id
_entity_poly.type
_entity_poly.pdbx_seq_one_letter_code
_entity_poly.pdbx_strand_id
1 'polypeptide(L)'
;VFGGNTSCVEIVAVGHRCIFDAGTGIIPLGKEICRDDVLRPTAYVFLSHTHIDHVMGLCFFEPLLTANSRSYIYGPGNSHGALARSLQQLTHSDLFPVSFDELKGKKLIHSLSGGELIHFRAAGKRPLLDRQPVPAGSADNGLTIATFKSPAHPRFGVMLYRVFCNGKSIVYATDIEQQDGGYPEVIDFARGADLLIHDAQYLHDEYFSALKPKKGWGHSTIEMAAEVAHKAGVKRLVLFHHEPAHDDRTMRAIEHRAKRLFAGAITARQGSKIEI
;
A
#
# COMPACT_ATOMS: atom_id res chain seq x y z
N VAL A 1 9.91 1.40 -19.07
CA VAL A 1 10.99 1.15 -18.09
C VAL A 1 10.45 1.18 -16.67
N PHE A 2 9.55 2.10 -16.32
CA PHE A 2 9.01 2.22 -14.97
C PHE A 2 7.82 1.29 -14.72
N GLY A 3 7.16 0.79 -15.74
CA GLY A 3 6.01 -0.10 -15.67
C GLY A 3 4.70 0.62 -15.93
N GLY A 4 3.60 -0.14 -15.99
CA GLY A 4 2.25 0.36 -16.27
C GLY A 4 1.16 -0.29 -15.41
N ASN A 5 1.54 -1.13 -14.44
CA ASN A 5 0.59 -1.68 -13.49
C ASN A 5 0.23 -0.66 -12.42
N THR A 6 -1.00 -0.72 -11.93
CA THR A 6 -1.46 0.09 -10.82
C THR A 6 -1.00 -0.48 -9.47
N SER A 7 -1.26 0.24 -8.38
CA SER A 7 -0.67 0.10 -7.06
C SER A 7 -0.67 -1.32 -6.51
N CYS A 8 0.55 -1.86 -6.29
CA CYS A 8 0.77 -3.12 -5.60
C CYS A 8 2.22 -3.19 -5.10
N VAL A 9 2.41 -3.33 -3.79
CA VAL A 9 3.72 -3.48 -3.16
C VAL A 9 3.75 -4.75 -2.34
N GLU A 10 4.74 -5.61 -2.55
CA GLU A 10 4.97 -6.78 -1.72
C GLU A 10 6.09 -6.53 -0.71
N ILE A 11 5.84 -6.88 0.56
CA ILE A 11 6.86 -6.93 1.61
C ILE A 11 6.97 -8.38 2.09
N VAL A 12 8.15 -8.97 1.93
CA VAL A 12 8.45 -10.32 2.39
C VAL A 12 9.27 -10.25 3.67
N ALA A 13 8.75 -10.80 4.75
CA ALA A 13 9.43 -10.80 6.05
C ALA A 13 9.08 -12.07 6.84
N VAL A 14 10.07 -12.69 7.46
CA VAL A 14 9.97 -13.91 8.29
C VAL A 14 9.01 -14.98 7.74
N GLY A 15 9.10 -15.23 6.43
CA GLY A 15 8.29 -16.24 5.72
C GLY A 15 6.86 -15.81 5.40
N HIS A 16 6.50 -14.54 5.62
CA HIS A 16 5.20 -13.99 5.25
C HIS A 16 5.31 -13.07 4.03
N ARG A 17 4.34 -13.17 3.13
CA ARG A 17 4.17 -12.30 1.97
C ARG A 17 3.00 -11.35 2.24
N CYS A 18 3.29 -10.10 2.53
CA CYS A 18 2.31 -9.05 2.79
C CYS A 18 2.22 -8.14 1.56
N ILE A 19 1.02 -8.00 1.02
CA ILE A 19 0.74 -7.25 -0.21
C ILE A 19 -0.02 -5.99 0.17
N PHE A 20 0.51 -4.85 -0.21
CA PHE A 20 -0.12 -3.54 0.02
C PHE A 20 -0.70 -3.04 -1.30
N ASP A 21 -2.01 -2.89 -1.29
CA ASP A 21 -2.89 -2.68 -2.43
C ASP A 21 -2.92 -3.81 -3.47
N ALA A 22 -4.01 -3.84 -4.19
CA ALA A 22 -4.38 -4.89 -5.13
C ALA A 22 -4.79 -4.33 -6.49
N GLY A 23 -4.06 -3.34 -6.96
CA GLY A 23 -4.14 -2.89 -8.35
C GLY A 23 -3.67 -3.98 -9.30
N THR A 24 -3.50 -3.65 -10.58
CA THR A 24 -3.15 -4.66 -11.60
C THR A 24 -1.80 -5.34 -11.33
N GLY A 25 -0.91 -4.71 -10.54
CA GLY A 25 0.36 -5.32 -10.12
C GLY A 25 0.21 -6.62 -9.32
N ILE A 26 -0.94 -6.86 -8.67
CA ILE A 26 -1.19 -8.09 -7.92
C ILE A 26 -1.39 -9.32 -8.83
N ILE A 27 -1.74 -9.11 -10.12
CA ILE A 27 -2.05 -10.19 -11.05
C ILE A 27 -0.82 -11.09 -11.30
N PRO A 28 0.32 -10.57 -11.76
CA PRO A 28 1.53 -11.37 -11.91
C PRO A 28 2.01 -11.95 -10.58
N LEU A 29 1.91 -11.18 -9.48
CA LEU A 29 2.30 -11.63 -8.15
C LEU A 29 1.45 -12.83 -7.68
N GLY A 30 0.15 -12.85 -7.95
CA GLY A 30 -0.73 -13.97 -7.61
C GLY A 30 -0.32 -15.28 -8.28
N LYS A 31 0.14 -15.22 -9.53
CA LYS A 31 0.68 -16.38 -10.26
C LYS A 31 1.96 -16.91 -9.60
N GLU A 32 2.85 -16.02 -9.15
CA GLU A 32 4.06 -16.40 -8.43
C GLU A 32 3.71 -17.09 -7.10
N ILE A 33 2.78 -16.54 -6.32
CA ILE A 33 2.34 -17.11 -5.04
C ILE A 33 1.80 -18.53 -5.24
N CYS A 34 0.96 -18.76 -6.25
CA CYS A 34 0.39 -20.08 -6.52
C CYS A 34 1.42 -21.07 -7.06
N ARG A 35 2.46 -20.60 -7.76
CA ARG A 35 3.56 -21.43 -8.23
C ARG A 35 4.50 -21.84 -7.09
N ASP A 36 4.79 -20.92 -6.16
CA ASP A 36 5.74 -21.13 -5.07
C ASP A 36 5.14 -21.97 -3.94
N ASP A 37 3.83 -21.90 -3.70
CA ASP A 37 3.09 -22.74 -2.74
C ASP A 37 1.90 -23.42 -3.43
N VAL A 38 2.16 -24.55 -4.09
CA VAL A 38 1.17 -25.31 -4.84
C VAL A 38 0.11 -25.96 -3.92
N LEU A 39 0.47 -26.31 -2.69
CA LEU A 39 -0.40 -27.04 -1.78
C LEU A 39 -1.45 -26.15 -1.10
N ARG A 40 -1.05 -24.97 -0.67
CA ARG A 40 -1.94 -24.04 0.04
C ARG A 40 -1.46 -22.58 -0.10
N PRO A 41 -1.60 -22.00 -1.29
CA PRO A 41 -1.21 -20.60 -1.50
C PRO A 41 -1.89 -19.68 -0.48
N THR A 42 -1.09 -18.91 0.27
CA THR A 42 -1.60 -17.99 1.28
C THR A 42 -1.12 -16.58 1.00
N ALA A 43 -2.04 -15.62 0.97
CA ALA A 43 -1.77 -14.20 0.76
C ALA A 43 -2.35 -13.35 1.89
N TYR A 44 -1.64 -12.29 2.25
CA TYR A 44 -2.09 -11.25 3.18
C TYR A 44 -2.14 -9.92 2.43
N VAL A 45 -3.34 -9.42 2.17
CA VAL A 45 -3.57 -8.20 1.37
C VAL A 45 -4.04 -7.09 2.30
N PHE A 46 -3.40 -5.93 2.21
CA PHE A 46 -3.67 -4.74 3.00
C PHE A 46 -4.05 -3.60 2.05
N LEU A 47 -5.31 -3.22 2.03
CA LEU A 47 -5.81 -2.18 1.15
C LEU A 47 -5.72 -0.82 1.84
N SER A 48 -5.08 0.14 1.18
CA SER A 48 -5.04 1.53 1.64
C SER A 48 -6.42 2.18 1.57
N HIS A 49 -7.13 1.95 0.49
CA HIS A 49 -8.52 2.35 0.26
C HIS A 49 -9.13 1.52 -0.89
N THR A 50 -10.33 1.87 -1.33
CA THR A 50 -11.07 1.06 -2.31
C THR A 50 -11.30 1.77 -3.65
N HIS A 51 -10.44 2.72 -4.05
CA HIS A 51 -10.44 3.22 -5.42
C HIS A 51 -10.04 2.10 -6.39
N ILE A 52 -10.53 2.21 -7.63
CA ILE A 52 -10.47 1.11 -8.58
C ILE A 52 -9.05 0.65 -8.90
N ASP A 53 -8.11 1.56 -9.00
CA ASP A 53 -6.68 1.31 -9.28
C ASP A 53 -5.93 0.61 -8.13
N HIS A 54 -6.55 0.54 -6.93
CA HIS A 54 -6.04 -0.19 -5.76
C HIS A 54 -6.70 -1.53 -5.52
N VAL A 55 -7.78 -1.88 -6.23
CA VAL A 55 -8.56 -3.09 -5.94
C VAL A 55 -8.90 -3.91 -7.19
N MET A 56 -8.83 -3.33 -8.39
CA MET A 56 -9.28 -3.99 -9.62
C MET A 56 -8.54 -5.30 -9.95
N GLY A 57 -7.30 -5.44 -9.51
CA GLY A 57 -6.52 -6.66 -9.71
C GLY A 57 -7.04 -7.87 -8.94
N LEU A 58 -7.86 -7.67 -7.89
CA LEU A 58 -8.46 -8.76 -7.13
C LEU A 58 -9.33 -9.68 -7.98
N CYS A 59 -9.98 -9.15 -9.03
CA CYS A 59 -10.79 -9.93 -9.96
C CYS A 59 -9.97 -11.01 -10.67
N PHE A 60 -8.67 -10.80 -10.84
CA PHE A 60 -7.74 -11.68 -11.57
C PHE A 60 -6.62 -12.23 -10.67
N PHE A 61 -6.77 -12.09 -9.36
CA PHE A 61 -5.77 -12.55 -8.40
C PHE A 61 -5.85 -14.06 -8.22
N GLU A 62 -4.87 -14.79 -8.73
CA GLU A 62 -4.84 -16.25 -8.79
C GLU A 62 -5.21 -16.94 -7.46
N PRO A 63 -4.74 -16.51 -6.27
CA PRO A 63 -5.18 -17.09 -5.00
C PRO A 63 -6.68 -16.96 -4.73
N LEU A 64 -7.39 -15.96 -5.25
CA LEU A 64 -8.86 -15.88 -5.13
C LEU A 64 -9.58 -16.84 -6.08
N LEU A 65 -8.93 -17.24 -7.16
CA LEU A 65 -9.48 -18.15 -8.18
C LEU A 65 -9.17 -19.62 -7.88
N THR A 66 -8.22 -19.91 -6.97
CA THR A 66 -7.71 -21.25 -6.68
C THR A 66 -8.34 -21.82 -5.41
N ALA A 67 -9.02 -22.98 -5.50
CA ALA A 67 -9.83 -23.56 -4.42
C ALA A 67 -9.07 -23.85 -3.11
N ASN A 68 -7.82 -24.28 -3.18
CA ASN A 68 -7.02 -24.64 -2.00
C ASN A 68 -6.29 -23.44 -1.36
N SER A 69 -6.44 -22.24 -1.93
CA SER A 69 -5.79 -21.04 -1.45
C SER A 69 -6.54 -20.36 -0.31
N ARG A 70 -5.82 -19.43 0.36
CA ARG A 70 -6.39 -18.60 1.42
C ARG A 70 -5.88 -17.16 1.28
N SER A 71 -6.81 -16.20 1.27
CA SER A 71 -6.51 -14.79 1.26
C SER A 71 -7.08 -14.09 2.49
N TYR A 72 -6.22 -13.47 3.27
CA TYR A 72 -6.58 -12.56 4.36
C TYR A 72 -6.56 -11.15 3.81
N ILE A 73 -7.71 -10.49 3.75
CA ILE A 73 -7.86 -9.15 3.17
C ILE A 73 -8.22 -8.17 4.28
N TYR A 74 -7.38 -7.19 4.49
CA TYR A 74 -7.54 -6.12 5.46
C TYR A 74 -7.68 -4.79 4.71
N GLY A 75 -8.49 -3.87 5.22
CA GLY A 75 -8.61 -2.55 4.62
C GLY A 75 -9.64 -1.67 5.34
N PRO A 76 -9.80 -0.41 4.94
CA PRO A 76 -10.65 0.53 5.64
C PRO A 76 -12.12 0.12 5.65
N GLY A 77 -12.77 0.33 6.80
CA GLY A 77 -14.21 0.14 6.92
C GLY A 77 -14.73 0.70 8.24
N ASN A 78 -15.79 1.51 8.17
CA ASN A 78 -16.35 2.18 9.34
C ASN A 78 -17.32 1.27 10.14
N SER A 79 -17.61 0.06 9.66
CA SER A 79 -18.46 -0.90 10.33
C SER A 79 -18.06 -2.33 9.96
N HIS A 80 -18.53 -3.31 10.75
CA HIS A 80 -18.33 -4.73 10.44
C HIS A 80 -18.87 -5.04 9.03
N GLY A 81 -18.05 -5.69 8.20
CA GLY A 81 -18.41 -6.08 6.84
C GLY A 81 -18.40 -4.92 5.80
N ALA A 82 -18.04 -3.68 6.19
CA ALA A 82 -18.01 -2.56 5.23
C ALA A 82 -17.06 -2.83 4.07
N LEU A 83 -15.85 -3.30 4.35
CA LEU A 83 -14.89 -3.65 3.31
C LEU A 83 -15.42 -4.76 2.38
N ALA A 84 -16.02 -5.80 2.93
CA ALA A 84 -16.59 -6.90 2.15
C ALA A 84 -17.64 -6.40 1.16
N ARG A 85 -18.56 -5.52 1.60
CA ARG A 85 -19.56 -4.90 0.71
C ARG A 85 -18.93 -4.08 -0.40
N SER A 86 -17.86 -3.32 -0.11
CA SER A 86 -17.14 -2.55 -1.14
C SER A 86 -16.48 -3.48 -2.18
N LEU A 87 -15.88 -4.58 -1.74
CA LEU A 87 -15.24 -5.54 -2.64
C LEU A 87 -16.26 -6.33 -3.47
N GLN A 88 -17.43 -6.62 -2.94
CA GLN A 88 -18.52 -7.24 -3.70
C GLN A 88 -18.97 -6.40 -4.90
N GLN A 89 -18.85 -5.07 -4.82
CA GLN A 89 -19.19 -4.17 -5.94
C GLN A 89 -18.23 -4.31 -7.13
N LEU A 90 -16.98 -4.77 -6.92
CA LEU A 90 -16.02 -5.00 -8.02
C LEU A 90 -16.47 -6.09 -8.98
N THR A 91 -17.23 -7.05 -8.47
CA THR A 91 -17.68 -8.22 -9.21
C THR A 91 -19.21 -8.23 -9.35
N HIS A 92 -19.80 -7.04 -9.51
CA HIS A 92 -21.22 -6.94 -9.81
C HIS A 92 -21.49 -7.55 -11.20
N SER A 93 -22.62 -8.26 -11.33
CA SER A 93 -22.98 -9.08 -12.49
C SER A 93 -22.83 -8.43 -13.86
N ASP A 94 -22.99 -7.10 -13.95
CA ASP A 94 -22.88 -6.35 -15.20
C ASP A 94 -21.42 -6.03 -15.58
N LEU A 95 -20.49 -6.14 -14.63
CA LEU A 95 -19.06 -5.80 -14.84
C LEU A 95 -18.16 -7.03 -14.81
N PHE A 96 -18.54 -8.06 -14.09
CA PHE A 96 -17.75 -9.28 -13.93
C PHE A 96 -18.65 -10.52 -13.81
N PRO A 97 -18.36 -11.63 -14.55
CA PRO A 97 -19.29 -12.74 -14.69
C PRO A 97 -19.43 -13.62 -13.44
N VAL A 98 -18.56 -13.46 -12.46
CA VAL A 98 -18.53 -14.25 -11.22
C VAL A 98 -18.56 -13.32 -10.03
N SER A 99 -19.48 -13.48 -9.10
CA SER A 99 -19.54 -12.66 -7.89
C SER A 99 -18.32 -12.90 -6.99
N PHE A 100 -17.96 -11.91 -6.15
CA PHE A 100 -16.82 -12.02 -5.25
C PHE A 100 -16.95 -13.24 -4.31
N ASP A 101 -18.16 -13.57 -3.90
CA ASP A 101 -18.42 -14.68 -3.00
C ASP A 101 -18.23 -16.05 -3.68
N GLU A 102 -18.49 -16.16 -4.98
CA GLU A 102 -18.30 -17.37 -5.80
C GLU A 102 -16.85 -17.66 -6.17
N LEU A 103 -15.91 -16.69 -6.01
CA LEU A 103 -14.49 -16.95 -6.22
C LEU A 103 -14.03 -18.11 -5.33
N LYS A 104 -13.33 -19.10 -5.90
CA LYS A 104 -13.04 -20.40 -5.27
C LYS A 104 -12.12 -20.34 -4.06
N GLY A 105 -11.19 -19.38 -4.01
CA GLY A 105 -10.25 -19.19 -2.91
C GLY A 105 -10.94 -18.78 -1.60
N LYS A 106 -10.47 -19.32 -0.47
CA LYS A 106 -11.01 -18.92 0.83
C LYS A 106 -10.62 -17.48 1.16
N LYS A 107 -11.62 -16.64 1.38
CA LYS A 107 -11.46 -15.21 1.71
C LYS A 107 -11.81 -14.95 3.17
N LEU A 108 -10.94 -14.22 3.88
CA LEU A 108 -11.20 -13.71 5.23
C LEU A 108 -11.00 -12.21 5.21
N ILE A 109 -12.09 -11.44 5.24
CA ILE A 109 -12.09 -10.00 5.06
C ILE A 109 -12.29 -9.32 6.41
N HIS A 110 -11.43 -8.34 6.71
CA HIS A 110 -11.42 -7.58 7.95
C HIS A 110 -11.42 -6.08 7.68
N SER A 111 -12.47 -5.41 8.17
CA SER A 111 -12.52 -3.95 8.17
C SER A 111 -11.63 -3.40 9.29
N LEU A 112 -10.78 -2.42 8.96
CA LEU A 112 -9.91 -1.69 9.85
C LEU A 112 -10.41 -0.25 10.01
N SER A 113 -10.24 0.31 11.21
CA SER A 113 -10.61 1.70 11.52
C SER A 113 -9.44 2.62 11.79
N GLY A 114 -8.21 2.07 11.84
CA GLY A 114 -6.99 2.74 12.23
C GLY A 114 -6.66 2.53 13.72
N GLY A 115 -5.37 2.45 14.03
CA GLY A 115 -4.87 2.17 15.38
C GLY A 115 -4.81 0.68 15.74
N GLU A 116 -5.09 -0.22 14.80
CA GLU A 116 -4.91 -1.65 15.01
C GLU A 116 -3.45 -2.06 14.83
N LEU A 117 -3.05 -3.08 15.61
CA LEU A 117 -1.83 -3.86 15.42
C LEU A 117 -2.18 -5.25 14.91
N ILE A 118 -1.51 -5.69 13.88
CA ILE A 118 -1.70 -6.97 13.24
C ILE A 118 -0.42 -7.79 13.45
N HIS A 119 -0.47 -8.75 14.40
CA HIS A 119 0.67 -9.57 14.77
C HIS A 119 0.65 -10.89 14.01
N PHE A 120 1.72 -11.15 13.26
CA PHE A 120 1.88 -12.39 12.54
C PHE A 120 2.43 -13.49 13.46
N ARG A 121 1.91 -14.68 13.26
CA ARG A 121 2.34 -15.92 13.90
C ARG A 121 3.06 -16.80 12.86
N ALA A 122 3.07 -18.10 13.06
CA ALA A 122 3.59 -19.03 12.09
C ALA A 122 2.92 -18.86 10.71
N ALA A 123 3.68 -19.10 9.65
CA ALA A 123 3.21 -18.99 8.27
C ALA A 123 1.89 -19.73 8.02
N GLY A 124 1.00 -19.17 7.23
CA GLY A 124 -0.33 -19.71 6.91
C GLY A 124 -1.36 -19.60 8.03
N LYS A 125 -1.02 -19.09 9.22
CA LYS A 125 -1.96 -18.83 10.32
C LYS A 125 -2.57 -17.44 10.18
N ARG A 126 -3.81 -17.30 10.69
CA ARG A 126 -4.47 -15.99 10.79
C ARG A 126 -3.69 -15.12 11.76
N PRO A 127 -3.32 -13.86 11.35
CA PRO A 127 -2.75 -12.88 12.27
C PRO A 127 -3.70 -12.52 13.40
N LEU A 128 -3.15 -12.10 14.54
CA LEU A 128 -3.91 -11.52 15.65
C LEU A 128 -4.09 -10.03 15.43
N LEU A 129 -5.30 -9.54 15.71
CA LEU A 129 -5.56 -8.10 15.79
C LEU A 129 -5.58 -7.67 17.24
N ASP A 130 -4.88 -6.60 17.55
CA ASP A 130 -4.85 -5.93 18.85
C ASP A 130 -5.04 -4.41 18.62
N ARG A 131 -5.39 -3.69 19.69
CA ARG A 131 -5.51 -2.23 19.72
C ARG A 131 -4.65 -1.58 20.81
N GLN A 132 -3.70 -2.33 21.33
CA GLN A 132 -2.72 -1.79 22.29
C GLN A 132 -1.75 -0.84 21.57
N PRO A 133 -1.25 0.22 22.24
CA PRO A 133 -0.21 1.05 21.67
C PRO A 133 1.01 0.22 21.26
N VAL A 134 1.63 0.55 20.13
CA VAL A 134 2.91 -0.06 19.75
C VAL A 134 3.92 0.25 20.85
N PRO A 135 4.47 -0.76 21.55
CA PRO A 135 5.54 -0.49 22.49
C PRO A 135 6.72 0.15 21.75
N ALA A 136 7.21 1.27 22.25
CA ALA A 136 8.45 1.85 21.71
C ALA A 136 9.55 0.79 21.84
N GLY A 137 10.09 0.34 20.70
CA GLY A 137 11.16 -0.66 20.66
C GLY A 137 10.69 -2.12 20.64
N SER A 138 9.48 -2.45 20.18
CA SER A 138 9.05 -3.84 19.97
C SER A 138 9.93 -4.53 18.92
N ALA A 139 11.14 -4.87 19.35
CA ALA A 139 12.13 -5.66 18.64
C ALA A 139 11.88 -7.16 18.87
N ASP A 140 10.62 -7.58 18.92
CA ASP A 140 10.33 -9.01 18.94
C ASP A 140 10.62 -9.58 17.55
N ASN A 141 11.23 -10.76 17.52
CA ASN A 141 11.64 -11.51 16.31
C ASN A 141 10.44 -11.90 15.42
N GLY A 142 9.40 -11.06 15.37
CA GLY A 142 8.15 -11.26 14.68
C GLY A 142 7.84 -10.16 13.68
N LEU A 143 6.80 -10.39 12.88
CA LEU A 143 6.24 -9.42 11.96
C LEU A 143 5.00 -8.79 12.58
N THR A 144 5.00 -7.46 12.68
CA THR A 144 3.85 -6.67 13.16
C THR A 144 3.55 -5.55 12.16
N ILE A 145 2.27 -5.33 11.88
CA ILE A 145 1.81 -4.22 11.05
C ILE A 145 0.93 -3.32 11.89
N ALA A 146 1.33 -2.06 12.03
CA ALA A 146 0.51 -1.00 12.62
C ALA A 146 -0.29 -0.28 11.53
N THR A 147 -1.50 0.16 11.89
CA THR A 147 -2.41 0.87 10.99
C THR A 147 -2.68 2.28 11.47
N PHE A 148 -2.78 3.22 10.55
CA PHE A 148 -3.18 4.60 10.82
C PHE A 148 -4.11 5.09 9.71
N LYS A 149 -5.28 5.63 10.07
CA LYS A 149 -6.23 6.20 9.12
C LYS A 149 -6.01 7.70 9.00
N SER A 150 -5.51 8.15 7.85
CA SER A 150 -5.30 9.56 7.53
C SER A 150 -6.51 10.15 6.80
N PRO A 151 -6.92 11.40 7.10
CA PRO A 151 -7.94 12.11 6.33
C PRO A 151 -7.40 12.72 5.03
N ALA A 152 -6.10 12.62 4.75
CA ALA A 152 -5.40 13.32 3.68
C ALA A 152 -5.68 12.77 2.26
N HIS A 153 -6.79 12.07 2.08
CA HIS A 153 -7.31 11.62 0.78
C HIS A 153 -8.82 11.90 0.71
N PRO A 154 -9.38 12.33 -0.46
CA PRO A 154 -10.76 12.73 -0.58
C PRO A 154 -11.78 11.67 -0.13
N ARG A 155 -12.91 12.13 0.38
CA ARG A 155 -14.09 11.38 0.81
C ARG A 155 -13.90 10.53 2.07
N PHE A 156 -13.09 9.46 2.03
CA PHE A 156 -13.05 8.46 3.11
C PHE A 156 -11.70 8.37 3.82
N GLY A 157 -10.72 9.17 3.38
CA GLY A 157 -9.34 9.07 3.84
C GLY A 157 -8.64 7.82 3.31
N VAL A 158 -7.44 7.60 3.79
CA VAL A 158 -6.57 6.49 3.36
C VAL A 158 -5.98 5.79 4.58
N MET A 159 -5.81 4.47 4.50
CA MET A 159 -5.15 3.67 5.53
C MET A 159 -3.65 3.60 5.22
N LEU A 160 -2.83 4.04 6.16
CA LEU A 160 -1.40 3.88 6.13
C LEU A 160 -1.00 2.65 6.94
N TYR A 161 0.08 2.03 6.55
CA TYR A 161 0.61 0.83 7.21
C TYR A 161 2.07 1.02 7.58
N ARG A 162 2.44 0.63 8.80
CA ARG A 162 3.84 0.55 9.20
C ARG A 162 4.18 -0.87 9.59
N VAL A 163 5.09 -1.48 8.84
CA VAL A 163 5.55 -2.86 9.00
C VAL A 163 6.80 -2.86 9.86
N PHE A 164 6.80 -3.64 10.92
CA PHE A 164 7.95 -3.83 11.81
C PHE A 164 8.43 -5.27 11.72
N CYS A 165 9.73 -5.45 11.52
CA CYS A 165 10.38 -6.77 11.52
C CYS A 165 11.87 -6.62 11.87
N ASN A 166 12.36 -7.40 12.82
CA ASN A 166 13.79 -7.47 13.19
C ASN A 166 14.45 -6.10 13.42
N GLY A 167 13.78 -5.20 14.13
CA GLY A 167 14.27 -3.86 14.43
C GLY A 167 14.25 -2.88 13.24
N LYS A 168 13.71 -3.29 12.09
CA LYS A 168 13.49 -2.45 10.91
C LYS A 168 12.04 -2.07 10.77
N SER A 169 11.78 -0.97 10.05
CA SER A 169 10.40 -0.61 9.70
C SER A 169 10.27 0.02 8.33
N ILE A 170 9.14 -0.31 7.68
CA ILE A 170 8.72 0.24 6.40
C ILE A 170 7.36 0.90 6.59
N VAL A 171 7.19 2.11 6.07
CA VAL A 171 5.89 2.79 6.02
C VAL A 171 5.37 2.82 4.58
N TYR A 172 4.13 2.41 4.39
CA TYR A 172 3.37 2.52 3.14
C TYR A 172 2.32 3.62 3.29
N ALA A 173 2.50 4.72 2.54
CA ALA A 173 1.69 5.94 2.59
C ALA A 173 1.38 6.42 1.16
N THR A 174 0.62 5.61 0.41
CA THR A 174 0.12 5.96 -0.92
C THR A 174 -1.11 6.85 -0.82
N ASP A 175 -1.44 7.55 -1.91
CA ASP A 175 -2.66 8.34 -2.07
C ASP A 175 -2.88 9.30 -0.91
N ILE A 176 -1.89 10.14 -0.69
CA ILE A 176 -1.90 11.10 0.39
C ILE A 176 -1.51 12.47 -0.14
N GLU A 177 -2.42 13.44 -0.02
CA GLU A 177 -2.16 14.83 -0.35
C GLU A 177 -1.62 15.54 0.88
N GLN A 178 -0.36 15.91 0.84
CA GLN A 178 0.26 16.64 1.94
C GLN A 178 -0.12 18.12 1.89
N GLN A 179 -0.27 18.73 3.06
CA GLN A 179 -0.35 20.18 3.22
C GLN A 179 1.07 20.79 3.24
N ASP A 180 1.17 22.11 3.13
CA ASP A 180 2.42 22.82 3.36
C ASP A 180 2.97 22.46 4.76
N GLY A 181 4.17 21.92 4.79
CA GLY A 181 4.78 21.43 6.00
C GLY A 181 4.47 19.98 6.36
N GLY A 182 3.62 19.29 5.61
CA GLY A 182 3.17 17.90 5.86
C GLY A 182 2.16 17.78 6.99
N TYR A 183 1.40 16.70 7.00
CA TYR A 183 0.52 16.37 8.13
C TYR A 183 1.35 15.86 9.31
N PRO A 184 1.27 16.50 10.51
CA PRO A 184 2.04 16.08 11.69
C PRO A 184 1.87 14.60 12.03
N GLU A 185 0.63 14.09 11.94
CA GLU A 185 0.30 12.70 12.26
C GLU A 185 0.95 11.71 11.29
N VAL A 186 1.09 12.07 10.01
CA VAL A 186 1.78 11.25 9.01
C VAL A 186 3.29 11.26 9.26
N ILE A 187 3.86 12.43 9.56
CA ILE A 187 5.27 12.59 9.94
C ILE A 187 5.59 11.74 11.16
N ASP A 188 4.74 11.80 12.20
CA ASP A 188 4.93 11.03 13.42
C ASP A 188 4.78 9.52 13.17
N PHE A 189 3.81 9.11 12.36
CA PHE A 189 3.64 7.70 11.98
C PHE A 189 4.84 7.16 11.19
N ALA A 190 5.49 8.00 10.38
CA ALA A 190 6.67 7.64 9.59
C ALA A 190 8.00 7.83 10.33
N ARG A 191 8.00 8.44 11.53
CA ARG A 191 9.20 8.86 12.25
C ARG A 191 10.23 7.74 12.39
N GLY A 192 11.46 7.99 11.88
CA GLY A 192 12.61 7.10 11.99
C GLY A 192 12.47 5.78 11.21
N ALA A 193 11.53 5.66 10.26
CA ALA A 193 11.40 4.46 9.45
C ALA A 193 12.65 4.24 8.58
N ASP A 194 12.99 2.97 8.33
CA ASP A 194 14.08 2.61 7.43
C ASP A 194 13.71 2.90 5.96
N LEU A 195 12.42 2.75 5.61
CA LEU A 195 11.88 3.07 4.31
C LEU A 195 10.49 3.72 4.44
N LEU A 196 10.30 4.84 3.75
CA LEU A 196 8.99 5.44 3.51
C LEU A 196 8.64 5.28 2.02
N ILE A 197 7.53 4.61 1.72
CA ILE A 197 6.92 4.58 0.39
C ILE A 197 5.81 5.63 0.42
N HIS A 198 5.95 6.69 -0.36
CA HIS A 198 5.07 7.85 -0.31
C HIS A 198 4.53 8.23 -1.69
N ASP A 199 3.28 8.65 -1.73
CA ASP A 199 2.67 9.27 -2.90
C ASP A 199 3.54 10.43 -3.42
N ALA A 200 3.76 10.46 -4.72
CA ALA A 200 4.47 11.54 -5.40
C ALA A 200 3.97 11.62 -6.85
N GLN A 201 2.66 11.71 -7.03
CA GLN A 201 2.04 11.61 -8.33
C GLN A 201 2.41 12.78 -9.22
N TYR A 202 2.41 14.01 -8.70
CA TYR A 202 2.48 15.21 -9.50
C TYR A 202 3.84 15.91 -9.45
N LEU A 203 4.18 16.54 -10.56
CA LEU A 203 5.16 17.63 -10.59
C LEU A 203 4.55 18.89 -9.97
N HIS A 204 5.40 19.78 -9.43
CA HIS A 204 4.96 21.05 -8.85
C HIS A 204 4.06 21.85 -9.81
N ASP A 205 4.46 21.99 -11.07
CA ASP A 205 3.73 22.79 -12.05
C ASP A 205 2.41 22.15 -12.48
N GLU A 206 2.28 20.82 -12.37
CA GLU A 206 1.02 20.12 -12.58
C GLU A 206 0.06 20.34 -11.41
N TYR A 207 0.58 20.23 -10.20
CA TYR A 207 -0.22 20.38 -8.98
C TYR A 207 -0.78 21.81 -8.83
N PHE A 208 0.05 22.82 -9.09
CA PHE A 208 -0.32 24.25 -9.02
C PHE A 208 -0.75 24.85 -10.37
N SER A 209 -1.07 24.00 -11.36
CA SER A 209 -1.49 24.46 -12.68
C SER A 209 -2.66 25.43 -12.63
N ALA A 210 -2.56 26.58 -13.29
CA ALA A 210 -3.66 27.54 -13.38
C ALA A 210 -4.83 27.01 -14.20
N LEU A 211 -4.61 26.09 -15.15
CA LEU A 211 -5.65 25.54 -16.02
C LEU A 211 -6.31 24.29 -15.46
N LYS A 212 -5.54 23.43 -14.80
CA LYS A 212 -6.02 22.15 -14.25
C LYS A 212 -5.36 21.88 -12.89
N PRO A 213 -5.70 22.66 -11.84
CA PRO A 213 -5.10 22.48 -10.53
C PRO A 213 -5.42 21.09 -9.98
N LYS A 214 -4.43 20.46 -9.33
CA LYS A 214 -4.58 19.12 -8.74
C LYS A 214 -4.79 19.15 -7.22
N LYS A 215 -4.76 20.32 -6.62
CA LYS A 215 -5.08 20.50 -5.19
C LYS A 215 -6.46 19.98 -4.88
N GLY A 216 -6.58 19.15 -3.84
CA GLY A 216 -7.82 18.48 -3.44
C GLY A 216 -8.08 17.15 -4.18
N TRP A 217 -7.15 16.67 -5.01
CA TRP A 217 -7.27 15.39 -5.71
C TRP A 217 -6.76 14.20 -4.89
N GLY A 218 -6.08 14.47 -3.75
CA GLY A 218 -5.65 13.44 -2.84
C GLY A 218 -4.21 12.93 -3.06
N HIS A 219 -3.40 13.69 -3.81
CA HIS A 219 -2.04 13.27 -4.16
C HIS A 219 -1.01 14.37 -3.94
N SER A 220 0.23 13.96 -3.66
CA SER A 220 1.35 14.85 -3.36
C SER A 220 2.24 15.14 -4.57
N THR A 221 3.05 16.18 -4.43
CA THR A 221 4.20 16.41 -5.29
C THR A 221 5.45 15.70 -4.76
N ILE A 222 6.50 15.65 -5.58
CA ILE A 222 7.81 15.10 -5.21
C ILE A 222 8.39 15.87 -4.02
N GLU A 223 8.20 17.20 -3.99
CA GLU A 223 8.70 18.10 -2.95
C GLU A 223 8.00 17.82 -1.62
N MET A 224 6.68 17.64 -1.64
CA MET A 224 5.89 17.30 -0.44
C MET A 224 6.34 15.96 0.14
N ALA A 225 6.57 14.94 -0.69
CA ALA A 225 7.07 13.64 -0.26
C ALA A 225 8.47 13.75 0.38
N ALA A 226 9.38 14.53 -0.23
CA ALA A 226 10.72 14.77 0.27
C ALA A 226 10.70 15.54 1.61
N GLU A 227 9.81 16.51 1.75
CA GLU A 227 9.64 17.29 2.99
C GLU A 227 9.19 16.39 4.16
N VAL A 228 8.20 15.54 3.92
CA VAL A 228 7.75 14.55 4.92
C VAL A 228 8.88 13.61 5.30
N ALA A 229 9.63 13.10 4.31
CA ALA A 229 10.77 12.22 4.54
C ALA A 229 11.85 12.88 5.43
N HIS A 230 12.17 14.14 5.19
CA HIS A 230 13.11 14.90 6.03
C HIS A 230 12.59 15.11 7.46
N LYS A 231 11.35 15.58 7.60
CA LYS A 231 10.74 15.84 8.91
C LYS A 231 10.55 14.58 9.75
N ALA A 232 10.24 13.47 9.10
CA ALA A 232 10.12 12.17 9.75
C ALA A 232 11.50 11.53 10.04
N GLY A 233 12.59 12.02 9.45
CA GLY A 233 13.92 11.46 9.64
C GLY A 233 14.04 10.03 9.12
N VAL A 234 13.38 9.71 7.99
CA VAL A 234 13.46 8.38 7.40
C VAL A 234 14.82 8.19 6.72
N LYS A 235 15.27 6.93 6.60
CA LYS A 235 16.57 6.64 5.97
C LYS A 235 16.50 6.64 4.45
N ARG A 236 15.40 6.11 3.88
CA ARG A 236 15.15 6.06 2.43
C ARG A 236 13.71 6.44 2.12
N LEU A 237 13.50 7.06 0.95
CA LEU A 237 12.19 7.44 0.43
C LEU A 237 11.97 6.76 -0.91
N VAL A 238 10.84 6.07 -1.09
CA VAL A 238 10.38 5.59 -2.40
C VAL A 238 9.24 6.50 -2.86
N LEU A 239 9.45 7.20 -3.97
CA LEU A 239 8.38 7.89 -4.68
C LEU A 239 7.51 6.86 -5.40
N PHE A 240 6.23 6.89 -5.09
CA PHE A 240 5.26 5.91 -5.56
C PHE A 240 4.04 6.60 -6.19
N HIS A 241 3.14 5.85 -6.79
CA HIS A 241 1.88 6.33 -7.38
C HIS A 241 2.10 7.41 -8.45
N HIS A 242 2.90 7.09 -9.47
CA HIS A 242 3.25 8.04 -10.53
C HIS A 242 2.06 8.36 -11.44
N GLU A 243 2.00 9.60 -11.93
CA GLU A 243 1.00 10.04 -12.91
C GLU A 243 1.10 9.18 -14.19
N PRO A 244 0.01 8.52 -14.62
CA PRO A 244 0.03 7.64 -15.80
C PRO A 244 0.46 8.35 -17.10
N ALA A 245 0.32 9.67 -17.19
CA ALA A 245 0.74 10.45 -18.34
C ALA A 245 2.26 10.69 -18.40
N HIS A 246 3.01 10.40 -17.33
CA HIS A 246 4.45 10.57 -17.31
C HIS A 246 5.15 9.48 -18.13
N ASP A 247 5.82 9.89 -19.19
CA ASP A 247 6.67 9.01 -19.99
C ASP A 247 8.00 8.68 -19.28
N ASP A 248 8.75 7.74 -19.82
CA ASP A 248 10.05 7.33 -19.26
C ASP A 248 11.08 8.45 -19.17
N ARG A 249 10.98 9.51 -20.01
CA ARG A 249 11.87 10.67 -19.96
C ARG A 249 11.53 11.54 -18.75
N THR A 250 10.27 11.82 -18.56
CA THR A 250 9.74 12.54 -17.38
C THR A 250 10.09 11.79 -16.10
N MET A 251 9.89 10.48 -16.07
CA MET A 251 10.23 9.65 -14.91
C MET A 251 11.72 9.68 -14.56
N ARG A 252 12.61 9.71 -15.54
CA ARG A 252 14.06 9.91 -15.30
C ARG A 252 14.38 11.29 -14.74
N ALA A 253 13.70 12.33 -15.21
CA ALA A 253 13.86 13.69 -14.65
C ALA A 253 13.38 13.75 -13.19
N ILE A 254 12.25 13.09 -12.89
CA ILE A 254 11.73 12.92 -11.52
C ILE A 254 12.78 12.23 -10.62
N GLU A 255 13.37 11.13 -11.07
CA GLU A 255 14.40 10.41 -10.32
C GLU A 255 15.61 11.29 -10.00
N HIS A 256 16.10 12.06 -10.95
CA HIS A 256 17.19 13.01 -10.73
C HIS A 256 16.80 14.14 -9.77
N ARG A 257 15.59 14.69 -9.89
CA ARG A 257 15.08 15.73 -8.99
C ARG A 257 14.93 15.21 -7.58
N ALA A 258 14.33 14.04 -7.42
CA ALA A 258 14.12 13.39 -6.12
C ALA A 258 15.43 13.19 -5.34
N LYS A 259 16.49 12.72 -6.01
CA LYS A 259 17.82 12.53 -5.40
C LYS A 259 18.46 13.82 -4.93
N ARG A 260 18.16 14.96 -5.59
CA ARG A 260 18.63 16.30 -5.13
C ARG A 260 17.83 16.79 -3.92
N LEU A 261 16.54 16.45 -3.83
CA LEU A 261 15.68 16.82 -2.72
C LEU A 261 15.92 15.93 -1.49
N PHE A 262 16.16 14.64 -1.70
CA PHE A 262 16.44 13.68 -0.64
C PHE A 262 17.44 12.64 -1.15
N ALA A 263 18.63 12.60 -0.57
CA ALA A 263 19.72 11.75 -1.07
C ALA A 263 19.37 10.26 -1.14
N GLY A 264 18.56 9.76 -0.19
CA GLY A 264 18.04 8.39 -0.14
C GLY A 264 16.78 8.13 -0.99
N ALA A 265 16.43 9.03 -1.93
CA ALA A 265 15.25 8.88 -2.76
C ALA A 265 15.43 7.83 -3.86
N ILE A 266 14.39 7.03 -4.05
CA ILE A 266 14.25 5.99 -5.08
C ILE A 266 12.93 6.24 -5.80
N THR A 267 12.92 6.22 -7.12
CA THR A 267 11.68 6.24 -7.90
C THR A 267 11.22 4.81 -8.14
N ALA A 268 10.00 4.48 -7.72
CA ALA A 268 9.47 3.13 -7.85
C ALA A 268 9.48 2.65 -9.31
N ARG A 269 9.82 1.38 -9.50
CA ARG A 269 9.77 0.71 -10.80
C ARG A 269 9.12 -0.65 -10.64
N GLN A 270 8.28 -1.01 -11.57
CA GLN A 270 7.64 -2.33 -11.57
C GLN A 270 8.69 -3.45 -11.52
N GLY A 271 8.50 -4.41 -10.61
CA GLY A 271 9.38 -5.56 -10.43
C GLY A 271 10.72 -5.24 -9.74
N SER A 272 10.98 -3.99 -9.32
CA SER A 272 12.17 -3.67 -8.53
C SER A 272 12.09 -4.26 -7.12
N LYS A 273 13.23 -4.69 -6.58
CA LYS A 273 13.37 -5.21 -5.22
C LYS A 273 14.27 -4.29 -4.40
N ILE A 274 13.87 -4.00 -3.17
CA ILE A 274 14.61 -3.17 -2.22
C ILE A 274 14.84 -3.97 -0.95
N GLU A 275 16.08 -4.21 -0.60
CA GLU A 275 16.47 -4.84 0.67
C GLU A 275 16.65 -3.78 1.76
N ILE A 276 16.24 -4.12 3.02
CA ILE A 276 16.25 -3.19 4.16
C ILE A 276 17.00 -3.79 5.34
#